data_dd3d44aa0fffebb805a6883570c9c058
#
_entry.id   dd3d44aa0fffebb805a6883570c9c058
#
_cell.length_a   1.000
_cell.length_b   1.000
_cell.length_c   1.000
_cell.angle_alpha   90.00
_cell.angle_beta   90.00
_cell.angle_gamma   90.00
#
_symmetry.space_group_name_H-M   'P 1'
#
loop_
_entity.id
_entity.type
_entity.pdbx_description
1 polymer ?
#
loop_
_entity_poly.entity_id
_entity_poly.type
_entity_poly.pdbx_seq_one_letter_code
_entity_poly.pdbx_strand_id
1 'polypeptide(L)'
;MNPLVTRQVTVIWTGREKTIGLPEEEVISPVSLKLSIPDSGRGMELPLGKEMTIGRLDPANDCFPEVDLTSHGGLRNGVSRWHAKIIRRGDEVLIEDLASINGTFLNRRRLTPYFPQTLRSGDVLQLGKLTLWVSFQ
;
A
#
# COMPACT_ATOMS: atom_id res chain seq x y z
N MET A 1 -0.63 -20.71 12.37
CA MET A 1 -0.83 -20.58 11.86
C MET A 1 -1.02 -20.14 11.06
N ASN A 2 -1.06 -20.15 10.61
CA ASN A 2 -1.09 -19.59 9.85
C ASN A 2 -1.95 -19.31 9.50
N PRO A 3 -2.29 -18.97 9.46
CA PRO A 3 -3.12 -18.62 9.03
C PRO A 3 -3.66 -18.56 8.09
N LEU A 4 -3.64 -18.67 7.76
CA LEU A 4 -4.02 -18.50 6.85
C LEU A 4 -4.54 -19.14 6.22
N VAL A 5 -4.45 -19.63 6.28
CA VAL A 5 -4.83 -20.14 5.56
C VAL A 5 -5.82 -20.64 5.55
N THR A 6 -6.20 -20.78 5.58
CA THR A 6 -6.92 -21.13 5.35
C THR A 6 -7.88 -21.42 5.01
N ARG A 7 -8.16 -21.53 4.82
CA ARG A 7 -9.00 -21.70 4.35
C ARG A 7 -9.38 -22.51 3.62
N GLN A 8 -9.41 -23.14 3.64
CA GLN A 8 -9.64 -23.84 2.87
C GLN A 8 -10.56 -24.38 2.64
N VAL A 9 -10.87 -24.56 2.58
CA VAL A 9 -11.63 -24.96 2.21
C VAL A 9 -12.05 -25.77 1.67
N THR A 10 -12.13 -26.41 1.62
CA THR A 10 -12.42 -27.12 1.03
C THR A 10 -13.29 -27.79 0.68
N VAL A 11 -13.57 -28.09 0.42
CA VAL A 11 -14.36 -28.62 -0.01
C VAL A 11 -14.63 -29.57 -0.47
N ILE A 12 -14.77 -30.26 -0.45
CA ILE A 12 -14.89 -31.08 -0.87
C ILE A 12 -15.73 -31.83 -1.24
N TRP A 13 -16.02 -32.32 -1.61
CA TRP A 13 -16.76 -32.94 -2.02
C TRP A 13 -16.81 -33.92 -2.64
N THR A 14 -16.98 -34.24 -2.74
CA THR A 14 -17.10 -35.03 -3.29
C THR A 14 -17.14 -35.33 -4.41
N GLY A 15 -16.90 -35.59 -4.71
CA GLY A 15 -16.76 -35.84 -5.69
C GLY A 15 -16.81 -35.15 -6.70
N ARG A 16 -17.03 -34.71 -6.98
CA ARG A 16 -16.98 -34.01 -7.82
C ARG A 16 -16.62 -32.96 -7.64
N GLU A 17 -16.52 -32.63 -7.21
CA GLU A 17 -16.22 -31.69 -6.98
C GLU A 17 -15.77 -30.87 -7.13
N LYS A 18 -15.59 -30.33 -7.28
CA LYS A 18 -15.14 -29.56 -7.45
C LYS A 18 -14.96 -28.62 -6.99
N THR A 19 -14.63 -28.36 -6.67
CA THR A 19 -14.38 -27.57 -6.20
C THR A 19 -14.62 -26.62 -6.44
N ILE A 20 -14.89 -26.02 -6.47
CA ILE A 20 -15.08 -25.16 -6.64
C ILE A 20 -14.92 -24.23 -6.34
N GLY A 21 -14.69 -23.78 -6.33
CA GLY A 21 -14.42 -22.86 -6.11
C GLY A 21 -14.16 -22.06 -5.38
N LEU A 22 -13.64 -22.12 -4.76
CA LEU A 22 -13.20 -21.33 -3.98
C LEU A 22 -12.24 -20.71 -4.45
N PRO A 23 -12.20 -19.86 -4.60
CA PRO A 23 -11.22 -19.14 -5.05
C PRO A 23 -10.05 -19.33 -4.44
N GLU A 24 -9.49 -19.67 -4.66
CA GLU A 24 -8.47 -19.76 -4.14
C GLU A 24 -8.01 -18.79 -3.60
N GLU A 25 -8.11 -18.41 -3.00
CA GLU A 25 -7.66 -17.58 -2.55
C GLU A 25 -6.70 -17.48 -2.37
N GLU A 26 -6.52 -16.92 -2.48
CA GLU A 26 -5.33 -16.81 -2.48
C GLU A 26 -4.80 -16.80 -1.26
N VAL A 27 -3.90 -17.50 -0.99
CA VAL A 27 -3.14 -17.38 0.19
C VAL A 27 -2.17 -16.27 -0.04
N ILE A 28 -2.29 -15.23 0.72
CA ILE A 28 -1.37 -14.11 0.60
C ILE A 28 -0.36 -14.23 1.72
N SER A 29 0.91 -14.38 1.36
CA SER A 29 1.97 -14.41 2.35
C SER A 29 2.04 -13.08 3.08
N PRO A 30 2.19 -13.08 4.40
CA PRO A 30 2.36 -11.82 5.12
C PRO A 30 3.60 -11.09 4.65
N VAL A 31 3.47 -9.80 4.41
CA VAL A 31 4.57 -8.96 4.00
C VAL A 31 4.51 -7.70 4.85
N SER A 32 5.66 -7.28 5.33
CA SER A 32 5.79 -6.04 6.07
C SER A 32 6.25 -4.94 5.13
N LEU A 33 5.53 -3.84 5.14
CA LEU A 33 5.91 -2.63 4.40
C LEU A 33 6.66 -1.72 5.33
N LYS A 34 7.84 -1.33 4.93
CA LYS A 34 8.65 -0.40 5.70
C LYS A 34 8.87 0.87 4.89
N LEU A 35 8.52 2.00 5.49
CA LEU A 35 8.70 3.31 4.88
C LEU A 35 9.66 4.10 5.76
N SER A 36 10.75 4.55 5.19
CA SER A 36 11.72 5.37 5.90
C SER A 36 11.66 6.78 5.36
N ILE A 37 11.74 7.76 6.27
CA ILE A 37 11.68 9.16 5.91
C ILE A 37 13.07 9.76 6.19
N PRO A 38 13.92 9.88 5.15
CA PRO A 38 15.31 10.28 5.39
C PRO A 38 15.45 11.62 6.08
N ASP A 39 14.60 12.58 5.78
CA ASP A 39 14.71 13.93 6.34
C ASP A 39 14.62 13.94 7.85
N SER A 40 13.79 13.07 8.41
CA SER A 40 13.59 13.04 9.86
C SER A 40 14.36 11.90 10.53
N GLY A 41 14.85 10.95 9.75
CA GLY A 41 15.44 9.73 10.28
C GLY A 41 14.41 8.79 10.89
N ARG A 42 13.14 9.06 10.69
CA ARG A 42 12.04 8.27 11.24
C ARG A 42 11.47 7.38 10.18
N GLY A 43 10.62 6.48 10.59
CA GLY A 43 9.98 5.59 9.66
C GLY A 43 8.80 4.91 10.29
N MET A 44 8.15 4.07 9.51
CA MET A 44 7.04 3.27 9.98
C MET A 44 7.07 1.92 9.31
N GLU A 45 6.52 0.96 10.00
CA GLU A 45 6.44 -0.40 9.50
C GLU A 45 5.02 -0.88 9.73
N LEU A 46 4.41 -1.43 8.68
CA LEU A 46 3.01 -1.83 8.71
C LEU A 46 2.84 -3.12 7.95
N PRO A 47 1.87 -3.96 8.37
CA PRO A 47 1.53 -5.09 7.51
C PRO A 47 0.95 -4.58 6.20
N LEU A 48 1.41 -5.16 5.10
CA LEU A 48 0.94 -4.76 3.79
C LEU A 48 -0.41 -5.40 3.51
N GLY A 49 -1.44 -4.58 3.42
CA GLY A 49 -2.78 -5.03 3.09
C GLY A 49 -3.03 -5.02 1.59
N LYS A 50 -4.26 -5.36 1.20
CA LYS A 50 -4.62 -5.35 -0.21
C LYS A 50 -4.58 -3.95 -0.81
N GLU A 51 -5.05 -2.99 -0.06
CA GLU A 51 -4.98 -1.57 -0.44
C GLU A 51 -4.68 -0.77 0.80
N MET A 52 -3.79 0.18 0.67
CA MET A 52 -3.43 1.07 1.76
C MET A 52 -3.34 2.48 1.21
N THR A 53 -4.15 3.37 1.75
CA THR A 53 -4.08 4.78 1.35
C THR A 53 -2.98 5.48 2.11
N ILE A 54 -2.35 6.42 1.43
CA ILE A 54 -1.29 7.25 1.99
C ILE A 54 -1.76 8.69 1.96
N GLY A 55 -1.61 9.39 3.06
CA GLY A 55 -2.00 10.78 3.08
C GLY A 55 -1.92 11.38 4.46
N ARG A 56 -2.83 12.30 4.74
CA ARG A 56 -2.89 13.01 6.02
C ARG A 56 -4.22 12.77 6.68
N LEU A 57 -4.19 12.52 7.97
CA LEU A 57 -5.38 12.33 8.77
C LEU A 57 -6.24 13.59 8.79
N ASP A 58 -7.53 13.44 8.52
CA ASP A 58 -8.49 14.53 8.61
C ASP A 58 -9.83 13.99 9.08
N PRO A 59 -9.99 13.74 10.39
CA PRO A 59 -11.21 13.13 10.90
C PRO A 59 -12.48 13.94 10.61
N ALA A 60 -12.35 15.27 10.55
CA ALA A 60 -13.50 16.14 10.27
C ALA A 60 -14.10 15.85 8.89
N ASN A 61 -13.30 15.35 7.97
CA ASN A 61 -13.74 14.99 6.62
C ASN A 61 -13.67 13.50 6.38
N ASP A 62 -13.69 12.71 7.45
CA ASP A 62 -13.75 11.26 7.38
C ASP A 62 -12.57 10.65 6.62
N CYS A 63 -11.39 11.24 6.76
CA CYS A 63 -10.20 10.81 6.07
C CYS A 63 -9.25 10.12 7.06
N PHE A 64 -9.06 8.81 6.88
CA PHE A 64 -8.24 7.98 7.78
C PHE A 64 -7.28 7.13 6.97
N PRO A 65 -6.19 7.70 6.44
CA PRO A 65 -5.25 6.91 5.65
C PRO A 65 -4.51 5.90 6.53
N GLU A 66 -4.29 4.70 6.00
CA GLU A 66 -3.51 3.69 6.71
C GLU A 66 -2.07 4.15 6.92
N VAL A 67 -1.52 4.84 5.91
CA VAL A 67 -0.20 5.44 6.04
C VAL A 67 -0.42 6.92 6.27
N ASP A 68 -0.40 7.31 7.54
CA ASP A 68 -0.68 8.68 7.95
C ASP A 68 0.63 9.44 8.10
N LEU A 69 0.84 10.40 7.23
CA LEU A 69 2.06 11.19 7.21
C LEU A 69 1.92 12.54 7.92
N THR A 70 0.84 12.72 8.66
CA THR A 70 0.60 13.98 9.37
C THR A 70 1.76 14.35 10.30
N SER A 71 2.20 13.40 11.12
CA SER A 71 3.27 13.65 12.08
C SER A 71 4.67 13.58 11.46
N HIS A 72 4.74 13.34 10.15
CA HIS A 72 6.00 13.26 9.43
C HIS A 72 6.21 14.45 8.48
N GLY A 73 5.55 15.54 8.77
CA GLY A 73 5.69 16.74 7.97
C GLY A 73 4.85 16.73 6.70
N GLY A 74 3.77 15.93 6.66
CA GLY A 74 2.96 15.79 5.46
C GLY A 74 2.40 17.10 4.97
N LEU A 75 1.78 17.88 5.85
CA LEU A 75 1.17 19.15 5.44
C LEU A 75 2.21 20.13 4.90
N ARG A 76 3.31 20.29 5.63
CA ARG A 76 4.38 21.19 5.24
C ARG A 76 5.00 20.82 3.90
N ASN A 77 5.03 19.53 3.58
CA ASN A 77 5.63 19.05 2.35
C ASN A 77 4.63 18.84 1.22
N GLY A 78 3.40 19.27 1.42
CA GLY A 78 2.42 19.24 0.34
C GLY A 78 1.77 17.89 0.10
N VAL A 79 1.71 17.04 1.12
CA VAL A 79 1.01 15.77 1.01
C VAL A 79 -0.49 16.01 1.12
N SER A 80 -1.24 15.48 0.16
CA SER A 80 -2.71 15.59 0.17
C SER A 80 -3.31 14.64 1.20
N ARG A 81 -4.56 14.89 1.60
CA ARG A 81 -5.27 13.99 2.53
C ARG A 81 -5.40 12.59 1.95
N TRP A 82 -5.87 12.50 0.70
CA TRP A 82 -5.87 11.26 -0.07
C TRP A 82 -4.83 11.45 -1.18
N HIS A 83 -3.59 11.01 -0.92
CA HIS A 83 -2.50 11.33 -1.82
C HIS A 83 -2.22 10.21 -2.83
N ALA A 84 -2.06 9.00 -2.32
CA ALA A 84 -1.70 7.85 -3.12
C ALA A 84 -2.20 6.60 -2.44
N LYS A 85 -2.12 5.47 -3.13
CA LYS A 85 -2.38 4.20 -2.48
C LYS A 85 -1.45 3.13 -2.98
N ILE A 86 -1.16 2.19 -2.10
CA ILE A 86 -0.39 1.01 -2.41
C ILE A 86 -1.37 -0.14 -2.53
N ILE A 87 -1.23 -0.92 -3.60
CA ILE A 87 -2.12 -2.03 -3.91
C ILE A 87 -1.29 -3.29 -3.99
N ARG A 88 -1.75 -4.34 -3.33
CA ARG A 88 -1.11 -5.64 -3.45
C ARG A 88 -2.00 -6.59 -4.22
N ARG A 89 -1.45 -7.19 -5.27
CA ARG A 89 -2.11 -8.21 -6.06
C ARG A 89 -1.19 -9.42 -6.14
N GLY A 90 -1.45 -10.42 -5.28
CA GLY A 90 -0.57 -11.58 -5.21
C GLY A 90 0.83 -11.18 -4.81
N ASP A 91 1.79 -11.41 -5.68
CA ASP A 91 3.18 -11.05 -5.42
C ASP A 91 3.54 -9.67 -5.94
N GLU A 92 2.61 -9.01 -6.60
CA GLU A 92 2.87 -7.70 -7.18
C GLU A 92 2.37 -6.60 -6.28
N VAL A 93 3.18 -5.55 -6.13
CA VAL A 93 2.80 -4.37 -5.37
C VAL A 93 2.81 -3.19 -6.33
N LEU A 94 1.77 -2.39 -6.26
CA LEU A 94 1.59 -1.24 -7.15
C LEU A 94 1.43 0.02 -6.34
N ILE A 95 1.79 1.14 -6.94
CA ILE A 95 1.56 2.47 -6.37
C ILE A 95 0.72 3.28 -7.35
N GLU A 96 -0.26 3.99 -6.82
CA GLU A 96 -1.18 4.78 -7.64
C GLU A 96 -1.37 6.16 -7.02
N ASP A 97 -1.21 7.20 -7.85
CA ASP A 97 -1.50 8.56 -7.41
C ASP A 97 -3.02 8.79 -7.44
N LEU A 98 -3.56 9.41 -6.40
CA LEU A 98 -5.00 9.65 -6.30
C LEU A 98 -5.34 11.09 -6.68
N ALA A 99 -4.75 11.57 -7.78
CA ALA A 99 -4.92 12.94 -8.24
C ALA A 99 -4.50 13.93 -7.17
N SER A 100 -3.37 13.66 -6.55
CA SER A 100 -2.82 14.54 -5.52
C SER A 100 -2.49 15.91 -6.11
N ILE A 101 -2.51 16.92 -5.25
CA ILE A 101 -2.28 18.29 -5.73
C ILE A 101 -0.84 18.48 -6.19
N ASN A 102 0.11 17.93 -5.45
CA ASN A 102 1.53 18.17 -5.73
C ASN A 102 2.23 16.97 -6.37
N GLY A 103 1.50 15.88 -6.61
CA GLY A 103 2.01 14.74 -7.35
C GLY A 103 2.67 13.68 -6.52
N THR A 104 2.69 12.49 -7.08
CA THR A 104 3.43 11.34 -6.57
C THR A 104 4.49 11.00 -7.60
N PHE A 105 5.72 10.79 -7.13
CA PHE A 105 6.85 10.51 -8.00
C PHE A 105 7.46 9.18 -7.57
N LEU A 106 7.67 8.31 -8.56
CA LEU A 106 8.32 7.01 -8.34
C LEU A 106 9.70 7.09 -8.99
N ASN A 107 10.74 7.04 -8.18
CA ASN A 107 12.11 7.14 -8.65
C ASN A 107 12.28 8.34 -9.59
N ARG A 108 11.76 9.49 -9.15
CA ARG A 108 11.81 10.79 -9.83
C ARG A 108 10.92 10.93 -11.04
N ARG A 109 10.08 9.93 -11.33
CA ARG A 109 9.12 10.05 -12.41
C ARG A 109 7.75 10.31 -11.85
N ARG A 110 7.11 11.35 -12.31
CA ARG A 110 5.76 11.67 -11.86
C ARG A 110 4.78 10.62 -12.37
N LEU A 111 3.95 10.12 -11.49
CA LEU A 111 2.92 9.17 -11.87
C LEU A 111 1.76 9.91 -12.52
N THR A 112 1.18 9.28 -13.54
CA THR A 112 -0.09 9.75 -14.07
C THR A 112 -1.18 9.36 -13.08
N PRO A 113 -2.05 10.30 -12.69
CA PRO A 113 -3.11 9.97 -11.73
C PRO A 113 -3.93 8.78 -12.18
N TYR A 114 -4.20 7.88 -11.23
CA TYR A 114 -5.03 6.71 -11.43
C TYR A 114 -4.46 5.65 -12.38
N PHE A 115 -3.17 5.76 -12.74
CA PHE A 115 -2.47 4.71 -13.48
C PHE A 115 -1.46 4.05 -12.57
N PRO A 116 -1.77 2.84 -12.07
CA PRO A 116 -0.85 2.15 -11.15
C PRO A 116 0.45 1.77 -11.82
N GLN A 117 1.54 1.84 -11.06
CA GLN A 117 2.86 1.43 -11.51
C GLN A 117 3.42 0.44 -10.50
N THR A 118 4.24 -0.49 -10.98
CA THR A 118 4.87 -1.46 -10.09
C THR A 118 5.78 -0.77 -9.09
N LEU A 119 5.63 -1.15 -7.83
CA LEU A 119 6.46 -0.65 -6.74
C LEU A 119 7.33 -1.80 -6.26
N ARG A 120 8.63 -1.56 -6.14
CA ARG A 120 9.57 -2.60 -5.73
C ARG A 120 10.30 -2.17 -4.48
N SER A 121 10.73 -3.16 -3.71
CA SER A 121 11.58 -2.89 -2.55
C SER A 121 12.85 -2.17 -3.02
N GLY A 122 13.20 -1.09 -2.34
CA GLY A 122 14.32 -0.25 -2.73
C GLY A 122 13.91 0.98 -3.52
N ASP A 123 12.66 1.07 -3.93
CA ASP A 123 12.18 2.25 -4.66
C ASP A 123 12.08 3.45 -3.73
N VAL A 124 12.13 4.62 -4.35
CA VAL A 124 11.98 5.89 -3.66
C VAL A 124 10.69 6.55 -4.15
N LEU A 125 9.82 6.85 -3.19
CA LEU A 125 8.60 7.61 -3.46
C LEU A 125 8.78 9.03 -2.99
N GLN A 126 8.19 9.95 -3.72
CA GLN A 126 8.09 11.34 -3.29
C GLN A 126 6.65 11.77 -3.40
N LEU A 127 6.10 12.23 -2.30
CA LEU A 127 4.73 12.71 -2.24
C LEU A 127 4.79 14.21 -1.97
N GLY A 128 4.47 14.99 -2.99
CA GLY A 128 4.78 16.41 -2.91
C GLY A 128 6.27 16.58 -2.76
N LYS A 129 6.72 17.08 -1.63
CA LYS A 129 8.15 17.23 -1.35
C LYS A 129 8.67 16.22 -0.33
N LEU A 130 7.81 15.33 0.13
CA LEU A 130 8.21 14.36 1.16
C LEU A 130 8.75 13.11 0.50
N THR A 131 9.95 12.72 0.88
CA THR A 131 10.62 11.53 0.33
C THR A 131 10.40 10.35 1.27
N LEU A 132 10.05 9.21 0.68
CA LEU A 132 9.91 7.95 1.40
C LEU A 132 10.76 6.89 0.72
N TRP A 133 11.55 6.18 1.49
CA TRP A 133 12.25 5.00 1.00
C TRP A 133 11.43 3.77 1.34
N VAL A 134 11.21 2.92 0.34
CA VAL A 134 10.27 1.79 0.42
C VAL A 134 11.04 0.48 0.50
N SER A 135 10.64 -0.39 1.42
CA SER A 135 11.14 -1.75 1.41
C SER A 135 10.05 -2.71 1.86
N PHE A 136 10.15 -3.94 1.41
CA PHE A 136 9.23 -5.03 1.77
C PHE A 136 10.02 -6.19 2.34
N GLN A 137 9.34 -6.93 3.22
CA GLN A 137 9.92 -8.18 3.70
C GLN A 137 8.88 -9.27 3.73
#